data_f850867dac2b33d6d0fe0abec42005e6
#
_entry.id   f850867dac2b33d6d0fe0abec42005e6
#
_cell.length_a   1.000
_cell.length_b   1.000
_cell.length_c   1.000
_cell.angle_alpha   90.00
_cell.angle_beta   90.00
_cell.angle_gamma   90.00
#
_symmetry.space_group_name_H-M   'P 1'
#
loop_
_entity.id
_entity.type
_entity.pdbx_description
1 polymer ?
#
loop_
_entity_poly.entity_id
_entity_poly.type
_entity_poly.pdbx_seq_one_letter_code
_entity_poly.pdbx_strand_id
1 'polypeptide(L)'
;MFNCSFAGTPPTSVSKSFGKKFPTATKVSWGKEGAKEWEAEFTLDGKKISANFGLDGKWLETETEIPIASLPKAVTEAITLKYPGCVIKEADKTDTAKHGLIYEADIKSGGHKMEVAYKEDGTPVAE
;
A
#
# COMPACT_ATOMS: atom_id res chain seq x y z
N MET A 1 -4.09 0.31 -1.24
CA MET A 1 -5.48 0.71 -1.02
C MET A 1 -5.59 2.04 -0.37
N PHE A 2 -6.35 2.91 -1.00
CA PHE A 2 -6.50 4.29 -0.57
C PHE A 2 -7.82 4.42 0.18
N ASN A 3 -7.80 4.29 1.49
CA ASN A 3 -9.04 4.37 2.25
C ASN A 3 -8.94 5.22 3.50
N CYS A 4 -8.14 6.27 3.49
CA CYS A 4 -8.16 7.24 4.56
C CYS A 4 -8.89 8.52 4.14
N SER A 5 -9.26 9.33 5.12
CA SER A 5 -9.98 10.58 4.88
C SER A 5 -8.98 11.69 4.53
N PHE A 6 -9.10 12.27 3.34
CA PHE A 6 -8.16 13.27 2.84
C PHE A 6 -8.64 14.69 3.09
N ALA A 7 -8.53 15.14 4.33
CA ALA A 7 -8.93 16.49 4.71
C ALA A 7 -8.06 17.00 5.84
N GLY A 8 -6.75 16.78 5.76
CA GLY A 8 -5.87 17.13 6.86
C GLY A 8 -4.61 17.87 6.47
N THR A 9 -3.98 18.47 7.46
CA THR A 9 -2.67 19.10 7.35
C THR A 9 -1.71 18.34 8.26
N PRO A 10 -0.72 17.66 7.68
CA PRO A 10 0.22 16.87 8.49
C PRO A 10 1.18 17.76 9.29
N PRO A 11 1.77 17.20 10.36
CA PRO A 11 2.87 17.87 11.05
C PRO A 11 4.02 18.19 10.10
N THR A 12 4.79 19.22 10.43
CA THR A 12 5.94 19.63 9.62
C THR A 12 6.95 18.49 9.43
N SER A 13 7.18 17.67 10.46
CA SER A 13 8.08 16.51 10.37
C SER A 13 7.66 15.56 9.26
N VAL A 14 6.35 15.35 9.08
CA VAL A 14 5.80 14.47 8.05
C VAL A 14 5.94 15.08 6.67
N SER A 15 5.54 16.34 6.50
CA SER A 15 5.63 17.00 5.19
C SER A 15 7.07 17.16 4.72
N LYS A 16 8.00 17.41 5.64
CA LYS A 16 9.43 17.47 5.33
C LYS A 16 9.97 16.13 4.83
N SER A 17 9.67 15.06 5.54
CA SER A 17 10.09 13.70 5.14
C SER A 17 9.53 13.34 3.78
N PHE A 18 8.26 13.65 3.55
CA PHE A 18 7.61 13.41 2.28
C PHE A 18 8.31 14.15 1.15
N GLY A 19 8.58 15.45 1.33
CA GLY A 19 9.23 16.27 0.32
C GLY A 19 10.63 15.78 -0.04
N LYS A 20 11.37 15.26 0.93
CA LYS A 20 12.70 14.70 0.69
C LYS A 20 12.64 13.39 -0.09
N LYS A 21 11.67 12.55 0.23
CA LYS A 21 11.55 11.23 -0.39
C LYS A 21 10.92 11.29 -1.78
N PHE A 22 9.96 12.19 -1.98
CA PHE A 22 9.22 12.31 -3.24
C PHE A 22 9.24 13.77 -3.76
N PRO A 23 10.42 14.27 -4.13
CA PRO A 23 10.54 15.70 -4.50
C PRO A 23 9.77 16.10 -5.77
N THR A 24 9.42 15.13 -6.61
CA THR A 24 8.70 15.41 -7.87
C THR A 24 7.22 15.03 -7.80
N ALA A 25 6.72 14.69 -6.62
CA ALA A 25 5.30 14.33 -6.44
C ALA A 25 4.39 15.52 -6.74
N THR A 26 3.26 15.24 -7.37
CA THR A 26 2.22 16.24 -7.69
C THR A 26 0.87 15.77 -7.18
N LYS A 27 -0.08 16.69 -7.12
CA LYS A 27 -1.47 16.40 -6.71
C LYS A 27 -1.54 15.70 -5.35
N VAL A 28 -0.78 16.22 -4.39
CA VAL A 28 -0.66 15.61 -3.07
C VAL A 28 -1.89 15.92 -2.23
N SER A 29 -2.48 14.88 -1.64
CA SER A 29 -3.56 14.98 -0.66
C SER A 29 -3.13 14.26 0.60
N TRP A 30 -3.48 14.81 1.76
CA TRP A 30 -3.11 14.26 3.05
C TRP A 30 -4.32 13.81 3.85
N GLY A 31 -4.21 12.65 4.45
CA GLY A 31 -5.23 12.14 5.35
C GLY A 31 -4.58 11.47 6.55
N LYS A 32 -5.29 11.52 7.67
CA LYS A 32 -4.83 10.86 8.88
C LYS A 32 -5.32 9.41 8.85
N GLU A 33 -4.40 8.47 9.08
CA GLU A 33 -4.74 7.05 9.14
C GLU A 33 -4.53 6.54 10.56
N GLY A 34 -5.66 6.34 11.26
CA GLY A 34 -5.58 6.02 12.68
C GLY A 34 -5.05 7.19 13.50
N ALA A 35 -4.56 6.89 14.70
CA ALA A 35 -4.08 7.94 15.63
C ALA A 35 -2.62 8.30 15.41
N LYS A 36 -1.84 7.46 14.72
CA LYS A 36 -0.37 7.56 14.71
C LYS A 36 0.26 7.67 13.33
N GLU A 37 -0.55 7.69 12.27
CA GLU A 37 -0.01 7.71 10.91
C GLU A 37 -0.69 8.76 10.05
N TRP A 38 0.08 9.26 9.09
CA TRP A 38 -0.42 10.12 8.03
C TRP A 38 -0.17 9.46 6.69
N GLU A 39 -1.17 9.53 5.82
CA GLU A 39 -1.07 9.01 4.47
C GLU A 39 -1.09 10.15 3.47
N ALA A 40 -0.15 10.14 2.53
CA ALA A 40 -0.18 11.01 1.37
C ALA A 40 -0.64 10.20 0.16
N GLU A 41 -1.60 10.72 -0.58
CA GLU A 41 -1.92 10.25 -1.92
C GLU A 41 -1.39 11.25 -2.91
N PHE A 42 -0.68 10.79 -3.93
CA PHE A 42 -0.02 11.69 -4.88
C PHE A 42 0.19 11.01 -6.21
N THR A 43 0.60 11.81 -7.20
CA THR A 43 0.97 11.31 -8.52
C THR A 43 2.48 11.42 -8.67
N LEU A 44 3.10 10.34 -9.14
CA LEU A 44 4.53 10.28 -9.41
C LEU A 44 4.73 9.51 -10.71
N ASP A 45 5.40 10.16 -11.68
CA ASP A 45 5.62 9.57 -13.00
C ASP A 45 4.33 9.04 -13.65
N GLY A 46 3.24 9.78 -13.49
CA GLY A 46 1.95 9.43 -14.05
C GLY A 46 1.17 8.36 -13.31
N LYS A 47 1.70 7.86 -12.20
CA LYS A 47 1.06 6.81 -11.42
C LYS A 47 0.52 7.34 -10.11
N LYS A 48 -0.60 6.79 -9.67
CA LYS A 48 -1.16 7.06 -8.34
C LYS A 48 -0.43 6.22 -7.31
N ILE A 49 0.10 6.89 -6.30
CA ILE A 49 0.90 6.28 -5.24
C ILE A 49 0.40 6.79 -3.91
N SER A 50 0.47 5.97 -2.88
CA SER A 50 0.28 6.43 -1.51
C SER A 50 1.51 6.10 -0.67
N ALA A 51 1.75 6.91 0.36
CA ALA A 51 2.85 6.68 1.29
C ALA A 51 2.41 7.04 2.69
N ASN A 52 2.80 6.22 3.65
CA ASN A 52 2.45 6.40 5.05
C ASN A 52 3.67 6.81 5.87
N PHE A 53 3.44 7.73 6.81
CA PHE A 53 4.48 8.26 7.69
C PHE A 53 3.98 8.26 9.13
N GLY A 54 4.87 7.98 10.07
CA GLY A 54 4.58 8.17 11.49
C GLY A 54 4.54 9.65 11.86
N LEU A 55 4.04 9.99 13.03
CA LEU A 55 3.94 11.38 13.50
C LEU A 55 5.30 12.06 13.60
N ASP A 56 6.36 11.29 13.80
CA ASP A 56 7.73 11.79 13.86
C ASP A 56 8.36 12.01 12.48
N GLY A 57 7.62 11.75 11.41
CA GLY A 57 8.10 11.86 10.05
C GLY A 57 8.76 10.60 9.51
N LYS A 58 8.78 9.51 10.28
CA LYS A 58 9.38 8.27 9.83
C LYS A 58 8.56 7.65 8.71
N TRP A 59 9.21 7.35 7.59
CA TRP A 59 8.55 6.65 6.49
C TRP A 59 8.23 5.21 6.90
N LEU A 60 7.01 4.78 6.60
CA LEU A 60 6.53 3.44 6.93
C LEU A 60 6.34 2.57 5.70
N GLU A 61 5.71 3.08 4.66
CA GLU A 61 5.47 2.32 3.45
C GLU A 61 5.12 3.20 2.27
N THR A 62 5.31 2.65 1.07
CA THR A 62 4.86 3.24 -0.20
C THR A 62 4.12 2.18 -0.99
N GLU A 63 2.88 2.47 -1.35
CA GLU A 63 2.00 1.53 -2.03
C GLU A 63 1.71 2.02 -3.45
N THR A 64 1.89 1.12 -4.43
CA THR A 64 1.61 1.40 -5.83
C THR A 64 0.65 0.34 -6.36
N GLU A 65 -0.50 0.77 -6.90
CA GLU A 65 -1.43 -0.15 -7.54
C GLU A 65 -0.80 -0.72 -8.81
N ILE A 66 -0.95 -2.03 -9.00
CA ILE A 66 -0.45 -2.73 -10.18
C ILE A 66 -1.58 -3.54 -10.83
N PRO A 67 -1.46 -3.86 -12.12
CA PRO A 67 -2.38 -4.80 -12.74
C PRO A 67 -2.33 -6.14 -12.02
N ILE A 68 -3.47 -6.80 -11.89
CA ILE A 68 -3.55 -8.11 -11.23
C ILE A 68 -2.60 -9.11 -11.90
N ALA A 69 -2.50 -9.05 -13.21
CA ALA A 69 -1.60 -9.93 -13.97
C ALA A 69 -0.11 -9.69 -13.68
N SER A 70 0.23 -8.58 -13.02
CA SER A 70 1.61 -8.27 -12.64
C SER A 70 2.00 -8.85 -11.28
N LEU A 71 1.08 -9.48 -10.57
CA LEU A 71 1.44 -10.19 -9.34
C LEU A 71 2.44 -11.32 -9.68
N PRO A 72 3.48 -11.52 -8.85
CA PRO A 72 4.36 -12.66 -9.06
C PRO A 72 3.59 -13.97 -9.07
N LYS A 73 4.01 -14.89 -9.90
CA LYS A 73 3.35 -16.19 -10.02
C LYS A 73 3.25 -16.90 -8.67
N ALA A 74 4.31 -16.85 -7.87
CA ALA A 74 4.31 -17.48 -6.54
C ALA A 74 3.25 -16.88 -5.63
N VAL A 75 2.99 -15.58 -5.74
CA VAL A 75 1.95 -14.90 -4.96
C VAL A 75 0.56 -15.36 -5.40
N THR A 76 0.29 -15.36 -6.70
CA THR A 76 -0.99 -15.81 -7.24
C THR A 76 -1.26 -17.26 -6.87
N GLU A 77 -0.24 -18.11 -6.96
CA GLU A 77 -0.37 -19.52 -6.57
C GLU A 77 -0.67 -19.69 -5.09
N ALA A 78 0.00 -18.92 -4.23
CA ALA A 78 -0.22 -18.96 -2.79
C ALA A 78 -1.66 -18.54 -2.44
N ILE A 79 -2.15 -17.49 -3.08
CA ILE A 79 -3.52 -17.02 -2.87
C ILE A 79 -4.53 -18.09 -3.29
N THR A 80 -4.36 -18.65 -4.48
CA THR A 80 -5.27 -19.64 -5.03
C THR A 80 -5.29 -20.92 -4.19
N LEU A 81 -4.13 -21.31 -3.68
CA LEU A 81 -4.01 -22.50 -2.85
C LEU A 81 -4.73 -22.35 -1.51
N LYS A 82 -4.58 -21.18 -0.88
CA LYS A 82 -5.21 -20.92 0.42
C LYS A 82 -6.69 -20.58 0.31
N TYR A 83 -7.09 -19.90 -0.76
CA TYR A 83 -8.46 -19.45 -0.99
C TYR A 83 -8.96 -19.94 -2.34
N PRO A 84 -9.24 -21.26 -2.48
CA PRO A 84 -9.70 -21.80 -3.77
C PRO A 84 -10.96 -21.11 -4.26
N GLY A 85 -11.00 -20.75 -5.52
CA GLY A 85 -12.17 -20.11 -6.12
C GLY A 85 -12.33 -18.62 -5.80
N CYS A 86 -11.37 -18.02 -5.10
CA CYS A 86 -11.45 -16.59 -4.81
C CYS A 86 -11.28 -15.75 -6.08
N VAL A 87 -11.75 -14.50 -6.01
CA VAL A 87 -11.56 -13.51 -7.07
C VAL A 87 -10.64 -12.43 -6.54
N ILE A 88 -9.56 -12.17 -7.27
CA ILE A 88 -8.64 -11.07 -6.95
C ILE A 88 -9.21 -9.81 -7.59
N LYS A 89 -9.49 -8.79 -6.77
CA LYS A 89 -10.11 -7.54 -7.21
C LYS A 89 -9.11 -6.45 -7.50
N GLU A 90 -8.07 -6.35 -6.68
CA GLU A 90 -7.01 -5.34 -6.81
C GLU A 90 -5.70 -5.93 -6.36
N ALA A 91 -4.61 -5.37 -6.86
CA ALA A 91 -3.27 -5.77 -6.47
C ALA A 91 -2.40 -4.53 -6.28
N ASP A 92 -1.50 -4.59 -5.29
CA ASP A 92 -0.58 -3.53 -4.97
C ASP A 92 0.82 -4.09 -4.77
N LYS A 93 1.80 -3.28 -5.15
CA LYS A 93 3.20 -3.50 -4.83
C LYS A 93 3.57 -2.50 -3.75
N THR A 94 4.02 -2.97 -2.61
CA THR A 94 4.22 -2.12 -1.43
C THR A 94 5.63 -2.29 -0.87
N ASP A 95 6.37 -1.17 -0.85
CA ASP A 95 7.64 -1.12 -0.13
C ASP A 95 7.34 -0.76 1.31
N THR A 96 7.82 -1.57 2.25
CA THR A 96 7.59 -1.33 3.67
C THR A 96 8.89 -1.27 4.44
N ALA A 97 8.92 -0.43 5.49
CA ALA A 97 10.06 -0.36 6.40
C ALA A 97 10.17 -1.65 7.22
N LYS A 98 9.06 -2.27 7.53
CA LYS A 98 9.01 -3.45 8.40
C LYS A 98 9.35 -4.76 7.69
N HIS A 99 8.84 -4.93 6.46
CA HIS A 99 8.94 -6.20 5.75
C HIS A 99 9.69 -6.13 4.42
N GLY A 100 10.17 -4.95 4.02
CA GLY A 100 10.71 -4.74 2.68
C GLY A 100 9.60 -4.76 1.65
N LEU A 101 9.89 -5.29 0.47
CA LEU A 101 8.92 -5.35 -0.62
C LEU A 101 7.93 -6.49 -0.40
N ILE A 102 6.65 -6.14 -0.43
CA ILE A 102 5.57 -7.12 -0.35
C ILE A 102 4.56 -6.85 -1.47
N TYR A 103 3.71 -7.83 -1.72
CA TYR A 103 2.59 -7.71 -2.64
C TYR A 103 1.30 -7.93 -1.87
N GLU A 104 0.36 -7.03 -2.07
CA GLU A 104 -0.94 -7.07 -1.41
C GLU A 104 -2.02 -7.30 -2.45
N ALA A 105 -3.06 -8.01 -2.08
CA ALA A 105 -4.20 -8.24 -2.96
C ALA A 105 -5.49 -8.12 -2.17
N ASP A 106 -6.48 -7.47 -2.79
CA ASP A 106 -7.84 -7.48 -2.29
C ASP A 106 -8.54 -8.62 -2.97
N ILE A 107 -9.04 -9.55 -2.19
CA ILE A 107 -9.72 -10.73 -2.72
C ILE A 107 -11.13 -10.84 -2.16
N LYS A 108 -11.97 -11.54 -2.89
CA LYS A 108 -13.29 -11.95 -2.43
C LYS A 108 -13.34 -13.48 -2.42
N SER A 109 -13.59 -14.05 -1.27
CA SER A 109 -13.64 -15.50 -1.07
C SER A 109 -14.84 -15.86 -0.22
N GLY A 110 -15.69 -16.74 -0.74
CA GLY A 110 -16.89 -17.16 -0.03
C GLY A 110 -17.81 -16.01 0.38
N GLY A 111 -17.90 -14.96 -0.43
CA GLY A 111 -18.69 -13.77 -0.12
C GLY A 111 -18.04 -12.78 0.82
N HIS A 112 -16.83 -13.07 1.28
CA HIS A 112 -16.07 -12.17 2.18
C HIS A 112 -14.97 -11.45 1.43
N LYS A 113 -14.84 -10.15 1.71
CA LYS A 113 -13.74 -9.33 1.19
C LYS A 113 -12.63 -9.33 2.22
N MET A 114 -11.39 -9.50 1.75
CA MET A 114 -10.22 -9.45 2.63
C MET A 114 -8.99 -8.99 1.87
N GLU A 115 -8.03 -8.46 2.60
CA GLU A 115 -6.73 -8.12 2.06
C GLU A 115 -5.72 -9.15 2.54
N VAL A 116 -4.87 -9.59 1.61
CA VAL A 116 -3.81 -10.56 1.91
C VAL A 116 -2.48 -10.00 1.43
N ALA A 117 -1.40 -10.39 2.10
CA ALA A 117 -0.07 -9.89 1.79
C ALA A 117 0.95 -11.03 1.75
N TYR A 118 1.84 -10.94 0.76
CA TYR A 118 2.85 -11.96 0.52
C TYR A 118 4.16 -11.32 0.09
N LYS A 119 5.26 -11.99 0.39
CA LYS A 119 6.54 -11.67 -0.24
C LYS A 119 6.54 -12.19 -1.67
N GLU A 120 7.51 -11.74 -2.47
CA GLU A 120 7.60 -12.11 -3.88
C GLU A 120 7.61 -13.63 -4.10
N ASP A 121 8.19 -14.39 -3.17
CA ASP A 121 8.26 -15.85 -3.25
C ASP A 121 6.99 -16.57 -2.79
N GLY A 122 5.94 -15.83 -2.43
CA GLY A 122 4.68 -16.40 -1.98
C GLY A 122 4.62 -16.65 -0.48
N THR A 123 5.63 -16.24 0.29
CA THR A 123 5.59 -16.37 1.74
C THR A 123 4.58 -15.39 2.32
N PRO A 124 3.62 -15.85 3.14
CA PRO A 124 2.64 -14.94 3.75
C PRO A 124 3.28 -13.92 4.68
N VAL A 125 2.73 -12.72 4.70
CA VAL A 125 3.15 -11.63 5.58
C VAL A 125 1.98 -11.23 6.45
N ALA A 126 2.20 -11.15 7.75
CA ALA A 126 1.21 -10.63 8.68
C ALA A 126 1.28 -9.10 8.66
N GLU A 127 0.13 -8.46 8.47
CA GLU A 127 0.04 -7.00 8.46
C GLU A 127 -0.40 -6.41 9.79
#